data_738dd59104cc5b9efe738821905e9855
#
_entry.id   738dd59104cc5b9efe738821905e9855
#
_cell.length_a   1.000
_cell.length_b   1.000
_cell.length_c   1.000
_cell.angle_alpha   90.00
_cell.angle_beta   90.00
_cell.angle_gamma   90.00
#
_symmetry.space_group_name_H-M   'P 1'
#
loop_
_entity.id
_entity.type
_entity.pdbx_description
1 polymer ?
#
loop_
_entity_poly.entity_id
_entity_poly.type
_entity_poly.pdbx_seq_one_letter_code
_entity_poly.pdbx_strand_id
1 'polypeptide(L)'
;MKQIYKKLLAAALGVSMLLSMVGCGQSDTSEQTQTDSEQTQAANENEAKVLTIVTAKELDNLTTLTMNKENNIACGLVYETLVAYEDGEIVPELAEEWGWDDTNTVLTFKLRQDVSFTDGAAFNAESVKAILDFDRSNPNFSGIKGIYNIESVEVVDEYTVAVHYAAPCFSYINDFCFQNVAGMMSPNVFEAENFQTFTDVV
;
A
#
# COMPACT_ATOMS: atom_id res chain seq x y z
N MET A 1 2.44 35.30 8.83
CA MET A 1 2.39 35.55 10.28
C MET A 1 1.55 34.53 11.07
N LYS A 2 1.47 33.25 10.66
CA LYS A 2 0.71 32.18 11.38
C LYS A 2 1.55 31.00 11.86
N GLN A 3 2.87 31.05 11.72
CA GLN A 3 3.77 29.94 12.10
C GLN A 3 4.57 30.15 13.41
N ILE A 4 4.40 31.26 14.09
CA ILE A 4 5.22 31.58 15.27
C ILE A 4 4.54 31.19 16.59
N TYR A 5 3.23 30.93 16.60
CA TYR A 5 2.47 30.63 17.83
C TYR A 5 2.47 29.17 18.29
N LYS A 6 3.01 28.21 17.48
CA LYS A 6 3.02 26.78 17.85
C LYS A 6 4.26 26.30 18.63
N LYS A 7 5.23 27.16 18.89
CA LYS A 7 6.50 26.76 19.56
C LYS A 7 6.66 27.29 21.02
N LEU A 8 5.67 27.93 21.61
CA LEU A 8 5.77 28.54 22.91
C LEU A 8 4.86 27.98 24.04
N LEU A 9 4.25 26.80 23.82
CA LEU A 9 3.35 26.20 24.84
C LEU A 9 3.85 24.85 25.42
N ALA A 10 5.13 24.55 25.32
CA ALA A 10 5.69 23.27 25.78
C ALA A 10 6.75 23.42 26.91
N ALA A 11 6.71 24.50 27.67
CA ALA A 11 7.69 24.73 28.75
C ALA A 11 7.07 25.32 29.99
N ALA A 12 6.11 24.64 30.62
CA ALA A 12 5.70 24.93 32.01
C ALA A 12 4.75 23.85 32.53
N LEU A 13 5.30 22.73 33.04
CA LEU A 13 4.62 21.84 34.02
C LEU A 13 5.58 20.67 34.37
N GLY A 14 6.53 21.00 35.18
CA GLY A 14 7.46 20.03 35.75
C GLY A 14 8.09 20.60 37.00
N VAL A 15 7.35 20.65 38.12
CA VAL A 15 7.87 20.61 39.48
C VAL A 15 6.66 20.57 40.45
N SER A 16 6.43 19.44 41.04
CA SER A 16 5.97 19.25 42.44
C SER A 16 5.41 17.84 42.60
N MET A 17 6.11 17.03 43.32
CA MET A 17 5.64 16.18 44.42
C MET A 17 6.73 15.20 44.85
N LEU A 18 7.53 15.70 45.78
CA LEU A 18 8.27 14.85 46.71
C LEU A 18 7.65 15.11 48.10
N LEU A 19 7.55 14.08 48.89
CA LEU A 19 7.24 13.90 50.30
C LEU A 19 5.82 13.43 50.63
N SER A 20 5.77 12.14 51.00
CA SER A 20 5.31 11.73 52.34
C SER A 20 5.63 10.27 52.57
N MET A 21 6.60 10.04 53.47
CA MET A 21 6.87 8.77 54.13
C MET A 21 6.03 8.65 55.40
N VAL A 22 5.86 7.40 55.83
CA VAL A 22 5.66 6.88 57.18
C VAL A 22 4.23 6.56 57.60
N GLY A 23 4.04 5.23 57.88
CA GLY A 23 2.92 4.72 58.63
C GLY A 23 2.94 3.19 58.72
N CYS A 24 3.63 2.66 59.72
CA CYS A 24 3.68 1.23 60.11
C CYS A 24 2.32 0.77 60.66
N GLY A 25 1.91 -0.50 60.35
CA GLY A 25 0.75 -1.12 61.01
C GLY A 25 0.54 -2.54 60.48
N GLN A 26 0.90 -3.52 61.28
CA GLN A 26 0.88 -4.94 61.09
C GLN A 26 -0.51 -5.53 61.36
N SER A 27 -1.01 -6.41 60.47
CA SER A 27 -1.79 -7.60 60.82
C SER A 27 -2.12 -8.45 59.60
N ASP A 28 -1.95 -9.74 59.72
CA ASP A 28 -2.11 -10.84 58.77
C ASP A 28 -3.50 -10.94 58.13
N THR A 29 -3.53 -11.21 56.83
CA THR A 29 -4.40 -12.22 56.21
C THR A 29 -4.04 -12.40 54.74
N SER A 30 -3.86 -13.65 54.36
CA SER A 30 -3.50 -14.17 53.05
C SER A 30 -4.53 -13.88 51.96
N GLU A 31 -4.13 -13.17 50.90
CA GLU A 31 -4.72 -13.30 49.57
C GLU A 31 -3.66 -13.04 48.50
N GLN A 32 -3.50 -14.03 47.63
CA GLN A 32 -2.59 -13.99 46.50
C GLN A 32 -3.07 -12.96 45.48
N THR A 33 -2.37 -11.83 45.37
CA THR A 33 -2.50 -10.93 44.25
C THR A 33 -1.22 -11.04 43.44
N GLN A 34 -1.36 -11.53 42.22
CA GLN A 34 -0.30 -11.50 41.20
C GLN A 34 0.12 -10.06 40.95
N THR A 35 1.33 -9.77 41.34
CA THR A 35 1.98 -8.51 41.01
C THR A 35 2.54 -8.64 39.58
N ASP A 36 1.88 -8.01 38.63
CA ASP A 36 2.42 -7.76 37.30
C ASP A 36 3.66 -6.87 37.48
N SER A 37 4.82 -7.46 37.36
CA SER A 37 6.08 -6.74 37.26
C SER A 37 6.20 -6.23 35.82
N GLU A 38 5.92 -4.97 35.59
CA GLU A 38 6.37 -4.25 34.39
C GLU A 38 7.91 -4.29 34.35
N GLN A 39 8.44 -5.33 33.72
CA GLN A 39 9.82 -5.33 33.25
C GLN A 39 9.89 -4.41 32.03
N THR A 40 10.34 -3.20 32.24
CA THR A 40 10.84 -2.35 31.16
C THR A 40 12.10 -3.03 30.59
N GLN A 41 11.93 -3.92 29.63
CA GLN A 41 13.03 -4.44 28.84
C GLN A 41 13.57 -3.30 28.00
N ALA A 42 14.83 -2.93 28.25
CA ALA A 42 15.60 -2.10 27.35
C ALA A 42 15.64 -2.83 26.00
N ALA A 43 15.07 -2.22 24.97
CA ALA A 43 15.04 -2.76 23.63
C ALA A 43 16.48 -2.96 23.14
N ASN A 44 16.82 -4.19 22.82
CA ASN A 44 18.07 -4.56 22.18
C ASN A 44 17.95 -4.07 20.71
N GLU A 45 18.77 -3.13 20.29
CA GLU A 45 18.67 -2.47 18.96
C GLU A 45 18.83 -3.42 17.74
N ASN A 46 18.98 -4.72 17.99
CA ASN A 46 19.19 -5.75 16.97
C ASN A 46 18.06 -6.81 16.91
N GLU A 47 16.94 -6.61 17.61
CA GLU A 47 15.78 -7.49 17.44
C GLU A 47 14.95 -7.05 16.24
N ALA A 48 14.63 -7.99 15.36
CA ALA A 48 13.72 -7.77 14.24
C ALA A 48 12.38 -7.26 14.78
N LYS A 49 11.96 -6.07 14.33
CA LYS A 49 10.66 -5.52 14.69
C LYS A 49 9.57 -6.39 14.04
N VAL A 50 8.73 -7.00 14.84
CA VAL A 50 7.62 -7.83 14.36
C VAL A 50 6.33 -7.02 14.39
N LEU A 51 5.66 -6.91 13.24
CA LEU A 51 4.31 -6.37 13.13
C LEU A 51 3.34 -7.55 12.99
N THR A 52 2.39 -7.65 13.92
CA THR A 52 1.31 -8.64 13.85
C THR A 52 0.02 -7.95 13.41
N ILE A 53 -0.53 -8.40 12.27
CA ILE A 53 -1.81 -7.90 11.75
C ILE A 53 -2.84 -9.03 11.89
N VAL A 54 -3.97 -8.70 12.52
CA VAL A 54 -5.10 -9.62 12.65
C VAL A 54 -6.11 -9.31 11.57
N THR A 55 -6.43 -10.30 10.74
CA THR A 55 -7.45 -10.21 9.69
C THR A 55 -8.68 -11.04 10.06
N ALA A 56 -9.85 -10.67 9.51
CA ALA A 56 -11.12 -11.37 9.77
C ALA A 56 -11.19 -12.74 9.08
N LYS A 57 -10.38 -12.93 8.04
CA LYS A 57 -10.28 -14.16 7.27
C LYS A 57 -8.82 -14.51 7.02
N GLU A 58 -8.57 -15.77 6.72
CA GLU A 58 -7.26 -16.25 6.28
C GLU A 58 -6.88 -15.62 4.93
N LEU A 59 -5.58 -15.39 4.74
CA LEU A 59 -5.05 -14.92 3.47
C LEU A 59 -4.94 -16.11 2.51
N ASP A 60 -5.73 -16.12 1.45
CA ASP A 60 -5.72 -17.19 0.47
C ASP A 60 -4.50 -17.11 -0.46
N ASN A 61 -4.10 -15.89 -0.83
CA ASN A 61 -2.97 -15.62 -1.73
C ASN A 61 -2.51 -14.16 -1.60
N LEU A 62 -1.39 -13.82 -2.23
CA LEU A 62 -0.84 -12.47 -2.32
C LEU A 62 -0.87 -11.94 -3.77
N THR A 63 -1.79 -12.40 -4.60
CA THR A 63 -1.91 -11.90 -5.97
C THR A 63 -2.90 -10.74 -6.07
N THR A 64 -2.61 -9.78 -6.92
CA THR A 64 -3.54 -8.71 -7.30
C THR A 64 -4.59 -9.19 -8.31
N LEU A 65 -4.38 -10.36 -8.95
CA LEU A 65 -5.17 -10.86 -10.07
C LEU A 65 -6.56 -11.38 -9.69
N THR A 66 -6.83 -11.62 -8.41
CA THR A 66 -8.09 -12.22 -7.94
C THR A 66 -9.05 -11.22 -7.30
N MET A 67 -8.69 -9.95 -7.16
CA MET A 67 -9.54 -8.91 -6.56
C MET A 67 -10.07 -9.26 -5.16
N ASN A 68 -9.36 -10.08 -4.39
CA ASN A 68 -9.78 -10.47 -3.06
C ASN A 68 -9.60 -9.30 -2.08
N LYS A 69 -10.72 -8.78 -1.55
CA LYS A 69 -10.72 -7.63 -0.63
C LYS A 69 -10.02 -7.92 0.70
N GLU A 70 -10.01 -9.17 1.14
CA GLU A 70 -9.36 -9.60 2.36
C GLU A 70 -7.83 -9.52 2.26
N ASN A 71 -7.30 -9.64 1.05
CA ASN A 71 -5.85 -9.54 0.78
C ASN A 71 -5.35 -8.09 0.64
N ASN A 72 -6.23 -7.10 0.66
CA ASN A 72 -5.87 -5.70 0.38
C ASN A 72 -4.74 -5.18 1.27
N ILE A 73 -4.78 -5.48 2.58
CA ILE A 73 -3.71 -5.06 3.52
C ILE A 73 -2.37 -5.72 3.14
N ALA A 74 -2.39 -7.02 2.82
CA ALA A 74 -1.19 -7.75 2.46
C ALA A 74 -0.65 -7.30 1.10
N CYS A 75 -1.52 -7.07 0.11
CA CYS A 75 -1.15 -6.49 -1.18
C CYS A 75 -0.52 -5.10 -1.03
N GLY A 76 -1.07 -4.25 -0.16
CA GLY A 76 -0.51 -2.93 0.13
C GLY A 76 0.86 -2.93 0.83
N LEU A 77 1.31 -4.07 1.37
CA LEU A 77 2.65 -4.24 1.93
C LEU A 77 3.66 -4.80 0.92
N VAL A 78 3.20 -5.29 -0.22
CA VAL A 78 4.02 -6.03 -1.20
C VAL A 78 4.11 -5.32 -2.54
N TYR A 79 3.01 -4.68 -2.97
CA TYR A 79 2.90 -4.05 -4.29
C TYR A 79 2.77 -2.54 -4.18
N GLU A 80 3.44 -1.87 -5.09
CA GLU A 80 3.24 -0.45 -5.39
C GLU A 80 2.34 -0.29 -6.61
N THR A 81 1.69 0.87 -6.72
CA THR A 81 0.83 1.25 -7.84
C THR A 81 1.47 2.38 -8.66
N LEU A 82 0.89 2.72 -9.81
CA LEU A 82 1.41 3.86 -10.58
C LEU A 82 1.24 5.17 -9.82
N VAL A 83 0.11 5.32 -9.13
CA VAL A 83 -0.23 6.48 -8.30
C VAL A 83 -0.88 6.00 -7.02
N ALA A 84 -0.69 6.72 -5.92
CA ALA A 84 -1.29 6.40 -4.62
C ALA A 84 -2.38 7.42 -4.24
N TYR A 85 -3.18 7.09 -3.22
CA TYR A 85 -4.19 7.99 -2.67
C TYR A 85 -3.83 8.33 -1.23
N GLU A 86 -3.43 9.58 -0.98
CA GLU A 86 -3.00 10.06 0.32
C GLU A 86 -3.70 11.37 0.69
N ASP A 87 -4.20 11.47 1.90
CA ASP A 87 -4.85 12.68 2.46
C ASP A 87 -5.95 13.28 1.58
N GLY A 88 -6.60 12.46 0.73
CA GLY A 88 -7.68 12.90 -0.15
C GLY A 88 -7.23 13.31 -1.56
N GLU A 89 -5.96 13.16 -1.89
CA GLU A 89 -5.37 13.51 -3.17
C GLU A 89 -4.65 12.32 -3.81
N ILE A 90 -4.55 12.34 -5.14
CA ILE A 90 -3.74 11.36 -5.88
C ILE A 90 -2.31 11.90 -5.93
N VAL A 91 -1.37 11.08 -5.49
CA VAL A 91 0.06 11.42 -5.39
C VAL A 91 0.91 10.47 -6.24
N PRO A 92 2.12 10.90 -6.65
CA PRO A 92 3.07 10.04 -7.35
C PRO A 92 3.49 8.82 -6.51
N GLU A 93 3.63 7.65 -7.17
CA GLU A 93 4.24 6.44 -6.58
C GLU A 93 5.24 5.83 -7.57
N LEU A 94 4.86 4.89 -8.43
CA LEU A 94 5.71 4.37 -9.51
C LEU A 94 5.69 5.24 -10.78
N ALA A 95 4.70 6.12 -10.92
CA ALA A 95 4.70 7.19 -11.91
C ALA A 95 5.05 8.52 -11.24
N GLU A 96 5.98 9.27 -11.82
CA GLU A 96 6.37 10.61 -11.35
C GLU A 96 5.38 11.67 -11.78
N GLU A 97 4.79 11.50 -12.96
CA GLU A 97 3.80 12.41 -13.57
C GLU A 97 2.73 11.61 -14.32
N TRP A 98 1.54 12.15 -14.40
CA TRP A 98 0.46 11.64 -15.24
C TRP A 98 -0.45 12.77 -15.72
N GLY A 99 -1.19 12.52 -16.80
CA GLY A 99 -2.15 13.49 -17.31
C GLY A 99 -3.07 12.90 -18.37
N TRP A 100 -4.28 13.47 -18.43
CA TRP A 100 -5.22 13.20 -19.51
C TRP A 100 -4.95 14.11 -20.71
N ASP A 101 -5.22 13.59 -21.90
CA ASP A 101 -5.31 14.41 -23.09
C ASP A 101 -6.54 15.35 -23.06
N ASP A 102 -6.64 16.25 -24.01
CA ASP A 102 -7.75 17.23 -24.10
C ASP A 102 -9.13 16.57 -24.24
N THR A 103 -9.19 15.33 -24.72
CA THR A 103 -10.44 14.57 -24.90
C THR A 103 -10.79 13.71 -23.68
N ASN A 104 -9.90 13.59 -22.71
CA ASN A 104 -10.00 12.68 -21.55
C ASN A 104 -10.20 11.20 -21.94
N THR A 105 -9.59 10.80 -23.06
CA THR A 105 -9.61 9.42 -23.54
C THR A 105 -8.25 8.75 -23.50
N VAL A 106 -7.16 9.53 -23.31
CA VAL A 106 -5.81 8.98 -23.17
C VAL A 106 -5.21 9.46 -21.87
N LEU A 107 -4.87 8.51 -21.00
CA LEU A 107 -4.17 8.75 -19.74
C LEU A 107 -2.71 8.35 -19.91
N THR A 108 -1.79 9.31 -19.85
CA THR A 108 -0.36 9.07 -19.98
C THR A 108 0.31 9.11 -18.62
N PHE A 109 1.20 8.14 -18.37
CA PHE A 109 2.05 8.08 -17.19
C PHE A 109 3.53 8.17 -17.59
N LYS A 110 4.31 8.96 -16.84
CA LYS A 110 5.77 8.96 -16.88
C LYS A 110 6.29 8.17 -15.68
N LEU A 111 7.02 7.13 -15.94
CA LEU A 111 7.45 6.14 -14.95
C LEU A 111 8.79 6.53 -14.31
N ARG A 112 8.97 6.15 -13.06
CA ARG A 112 10.27 6.18 -12.40
C ARG A 112 11.27 5.28 -13.11
N GLN A 113 12.55 5.69 -13.13
CA GLN A 113 13.64 5.00 -13.83
C GLN A 113 14.58 4.23 -12.88
N ASP A 114 14.40 4.41 -11.57
CA ASP A 114 15.24 3.85 -10.51
C ASP A 114 14.64 2.60 -9.85
N VAL A 115 13.65 1.96 -10.51
CA VAL A 115 12.87 0.84 -9.97
C VAL A 115 13.18 -0.46 -10.71
N SER A 116 13.23 -1.54 -9.95
CA SER A 116 13.23 -2.91 -10.46
C SER A 116 12.35 -3.80 -9.60
N PHE A 117 11.78 -4.84 -10.18
CA PHE A 117 11.07 -5.86 -9.41
C PHE A 117 12.01 -6.67 -8.53
N THR A 118 11.47 -7.28 -7.48
CA THR A 118 12.25 -8.08 -6.51
C THR A 118 12.92 -9.32 -7.12
N ASP A 119 12.44 -9.79 -8.27
CA ASP A 119 13.04 -10.88 -9.04
C ASP A 119 14.13 -10.41 -10.03
N GLY A 120 14.41 -9.11 -10.08
CA GLY A 120 15.40 -8.49 -10.95
C GLY A 120 14.89 -8.05 -12.32
N ALA A 121 13.61 -8.28 -12.65
CA ALA A 121 13.02 -7.73 -13.87
C ALA A 121 12.99 -6.20 -13.85
N ALA A 122 13.17 -5.58 -15.01
CA ALA A 122 13.10 -4.13 -15.12
C ALA A 122 11.67 -3.62 -14.99
N PHE A 123 11.47 -2.55 -14.21
CA PHE A 123 10.23 -1.79 -14.23
C PHE A 123 10.33 -0.72 -15.31
N ASN A 124 9.48 -0.82 -16.34
CA ASN A 124 9.44 0.08 -17.48
C ASN A 124 8.06 0.05 -18.15
N ALA A 125 7.87 0.78 -19.25
CA ALA A 125 6.60 0.86 -19.95
C ALA A 125 6.11 -0.49 -20.50
N GLU A 126 7.03 -1.38 -20.91
CA GLU A 126 6.67 -2.74 -21.38
C GLU A 126 6.13 -3.60 -20.23
N SER A 127 6.72 -3.52 -19.02
CA SER A 127 6.23 -4.26 -17.85
C SER A 127 4.84 -3.76 -17.43
N VAL A 128 4.61 -2.46 -17.41
CA VAL A 128 3.30 -1.86 -17.11
C VAL A 128 2.26 -2.29 -18.15
N LYS A 129 2.63 -2.25 -19.45
CA LYS A 129 1.77 -2.70 -20.52
C LYS A 129 1.38 -4.17 -20.36
N ALA A 130 2.31 -5.05 -20.04
CA ALA A 130 2.05 -6.48 -19.86
C ALA A 130 1.01 -6.74 -18.76
N ILE A 131 1.14 -6.06 -17.62
CA ILE A 131 0.19 -6.16 -16.50
C ILE A 131 -1.19 -5.61 -16.90
N LEU A 132 -1.26 -4.40 -17.43
CA LEU A 132 -2.54 -3.79 -17.78
C LEU A 132 -3.27 -4.52 -18.93
N ASP A 133 -2.54 -5.08 -19.90
CA ASP A 133 -3.11 -5.90 -20.97
C ASP A 133 -3.70 -7.20 -20.43
N PHE A 134 -3.07 -7.80 -19.42
CA PHE A 134 -3.64 -8.94 -18.72
C PHE A 134 -4.88 -8.55 -17.93
N ASP A 135 -4.79 -7.52 -17.07
CA ASP A 135 -5.87 -7.11 -16.16
C ASP A 135 -7.13 -6.70 -16.91
N ARG A 136 -7.02 -5.91 -18.00
CA ARG A 136 -8.17 -5.50 -18.80
C ARG A 136 -8.89 -6.67 -19.49
N SER A 137 -8.19 -7.78 -19.73
CA SER A 137 -8.75 -9.01 -20.30
C SER A 137 -9.34 -9.96 -19.26
N ASN A 138 -9.05 -9.74 -17.97
CA ASN A 138 -9.46 -10.62 -16.89
C ASN A 138 -10.88 -10.27 -16.40
N PRO A 139 -11.87 -11.19 -16.47
CA PRO A 139 -13.25 -10.96 -16.04
C PRO A 139 -13.38 -10.53 -14.57
N ASN A 140 -12.43 -10.88 -13.72
CA ASN A 140 -12.42 -10.50 -12.30
C ASN A 140 -12.41 -8.97 -12.12
N PHE A 141 -11.83 -8.24 -13.08
CA PHE A 141 -11.79 -6.77 -13.07
C PHE A 141 -13.03 -6.09 -13.67
N SER A 142 -14.05 -6.84 -14.10
CA SER A 142 -15.23 -6.27 -14.77
C SER A 142 -15.98 -5.20 -13.96
N GLY A 143 -15.82 -5.20 -12.64
CA GLY A 143 -16.32 -4.17 -11.71
C GLY A 143 -15.46 -2.91 -11.62
N ILE A 144 -14.18 -2.96 -12.04
CA ILE A 144 -13.19 -1.89 -11.95
C ILE A 144 -13.07 -1.23 -13.33
N LYS A 145 -13.84 -0.17 -13.53
CA LYS A 145 -14.01 0.40 -14.87
C LYS A 145 -12.74 1.06 -15.43
N GLY A 146 -11.89 1.60 -14.58
CA GLY A 146 -10.62 2.19 -14.99
C GLY A 146 -9.62 1.17 -15.53
N ILE A 147 -9.76 -0.11 -15.17
CA ILE A 147 -8.94 -1.19 -15.69
C ILE A 147 -9.67 -1.95 -16.82
N TYR A 148 -10.89 -2.40 -16.56
CA TYR A 148 -11.62 -3.25 -17.49
C TYR A 148 -12.01 -2.55 -18.81
N ASN A 149 -12.22 -1.23 -18.78
CA ASN A 149 -12.58 -0.45 -19.98
C ASN A 149 -11.34 0.08 -20.75
N ILE A 150 -10.14 -0.32 -20.38
CA ILE A 150 -8.95 -0.02 -21.19
C ILE A 150 -9.13 -0.64 -22.58
N GLU A 151 -9.05 0.17 -23.62
CA GLU A 151 -9.12 -0.27 -25.01
C GLU A 151 -7.76 -0.79 -25.49
N SER A 152 -6.70 -0.05 -25.17
CA SER A 152 -5.33 -0.45 -25.47
C SER A 152 -4.33 0.25 -24.54
N VAL A 153 -3.14 -0.33 -24.42
CA VAL A 153 -2.00 0.24 -23.72
C VAL A 153 -0.87 0.39 -24.72
N GLU A 154 -0.36 1.61 -24.88
CA GLU A 154 0.70 1.97 -25.79
C GLU A 154 2.00 2.27 -25.02
N VAL A 155 3.10 1.68 -25.47
CA VAL A 155 4.45 2.06 -25.03
C VAL A 155 4.91 3.23 -25.91
N VAL A 156 4.92 4.44 -25.35
CA VAL A 156 5.32 5.66 -26.05
C VAL A 156 6.85 5.73 -26.13
N ASP A 157 7.50 5.43 -25.01
CA ASP A 157 8.95 5.24 -24.91
C ASP A 157 9.25 4.31 -23.72
N GLU A 158 10.53 4.08 -23.38
CA GLU A 158 10.97 3.14 -22.36
C GLU A 158 10.32 3.39 -20.97
N TYR A 159 9.99 4.66 -20.66
CA TYR A 159 9.43 5.07 -19.36
C TYR A 159 8.15 5.90 -19.51
N THR A 160 7.50 5.83 -20.66
CA THR A 160 6.23 6.52 -20.90
C THR A 160 5.21 5.55 -21.47
N VAL A 161 4.08 5.39 -20.77
CA VAL A 161 2.97 4.53 -21.17
C VAL A 161 1.70 5.36 -21.33
N ALA A 162 0.92 5.10 -22.39
CA ALA A 162 -0.37 5.72 -22.63
C ALA A 162 -1.50 4.67 -22.57
N VAL A 163 -2.51 4.93 -21.78
CA VAL A 163 -3.68 4.08 -21.58
C VAL A 163 -4.86 4.71 -22.32
N HIS A 164 -5.39 4.00 -23.30
CA HIS A 164 -6.46 4.49 -24.19
C HIS A 164 -7.82 3.93 -23.78
N TYR A 165 -8.84 4.77 -23.84
CA TYR A 165 -10.23 4.46 -23.53
C TYR A 165 -11.15 4.85 -24.69
N ALA A 166 -12.19 4.06 -24.95
CA ALA A 166 -13.18 4.32 -25.99
C ALA A 166 -14.04 5.56 -25.73
N ALA A 167 -14.13 6.03 -24.48
CA ALA A 167 -14.94 7.17 -24.07
C ALA A 167 -14.28 7.96 -22.94
N PRO A 168 -14.52 9.29 -22.86
CA PRO A 168 -13.94 10.13 -21.82
C PRO A 168 -14.34 9.71 -20.41
N CYS A 169 -13.36 9.52 -19.53
CA CYS A 169 -13.62 9.28 -18.11
C CYS A 169 -12.41 9.63 -17.20
N PHE A 170 -12.30 10.89 -16.83
CA PHE A 170 -11.20 11.37 -15.98
C PHE A 170 -11.13 10.72 -14.59
N SER A 171 -12.24 10.11 -14.09
CA SER A 171 -12.26 9.47 -12.77
C SER A 171 -11.58 8.09 -12.73
N TYR A 172 -11.26 7.50 -13.88
CA TYR A 172 -10.62 6.17 -13.95
C TYR A 172 -9.21 6.14 -13.33
N ILE A 173 -8.55 7.30 -13.22
CA ILE A 173 -7.28 7.41 -12.52
C ILE A 173 -7.34 6.90 -11.06
N ASN A 174 -8.51 6.99 -10.39
CA ASN A 174 -8.65 6.52 -9.03
C ASN A 174 -8.47 5.01 -8.90
N ASP A 175 -8.80 4.23 -9.94
CA ASP A 175 -8.67 2.77 -9.92
C ASP A 175 -7.21 2.34 -9.92
N PHE A 176 -6.27 3.21 -10.34
CA PHE A 176 -4.83 2.97 -10.31
C PHE A 176 -4.19 3.21 -8.93
N CYS A 177 -4.95 3.65 -7.94
CA CYS A 177 -4.44 3.91 -6.58
C CYS A 177 -4.57 2.70 -5.64
N PHE A 178 -5.15 1.58 -6.08
CA PHE A 178 -5.44 0.44 -5.19
C PHE A 178 -4.56 -0.76 -5.52
N GLN A 179 -3.71 -1.17 -4.57
CA GLN A 179 -2.74 -2.26 -4.75
C GLN A 179 -3.37 -3.61 -5.10
N ASN A 180 -4.58 -3.89 -4.60
CA ASN A 180 -5.32 -5.10 -4.94
C ASN A 180 -6.04 -5.01 -6.31
N VAL A 181 -5.86 -3.93 -7.04
CA VAL A 181 -6.48 -3.66 -8.35
C VAL A 181 -5.41 -3.42 -9.41
N ALA A 182 -4.48 -2.50 -9.13
CA ALA A 182 -3.47 -2.03 -10.08
C ALA A 182 -2.05 -2.12 -9.49
N GLY A 183 -1.84 -3.03 -8.53
CA GLY A 183 -0.51 -3.31 -7.99
C GLY A 183 0.38 -3.90 -9.08
N MET A 184 1.55 -3.29 -9.28
CA MET A 184 2.50 -3.72 -10.29
C MET A 184 3.20 -5.00 -9.85
N MET A 185 3.10 -6.04 -10.68
CA MET A 185 3.79 -7.32 -10.50
C MET A 185 4.86 -7.48 -11.57
N SER A 186 5.87 -8.32 -11.29
CA SER A 186 6.84 -8.66 -12.31
C SER A 186 6.17 -9.32 -13.52
N PRO A 187 6.53 -8.95 -14.77
CA PRO A 187 6.02 -9.63 -15.97
C PRO A 187 6.41 -11.13 -16.00
N ASN A 188 7.46 -11.54 -15.28
CA ASN A 188 7.87 -12.94 -15.18
C ASN A 188 6.79 -13.82 -14.50
N VAL A 189 5.83 -13.24 -13.80
CA VAL A 189 4.71 -13.98 -13.21
C VAL A 189 3.89 -14.72 -14.27
N PHE A 190 3.78 -14.16 -15.48
CA PHE A 190 3.04 -14.77 -16.58
C PHE A 190 3.75 -15.96 -17.22
N GLU A 191 5.06 -16.08 -17.00
CA GLU A 191 5.90 -17.19 -17.50
C GLU A 191 6.01 -18.33 -16.46
N ALA A 192 5.49 -18.13 -15.24
CA ALA A 192 5.56 -19.15 -14.21
C ALA A 192 4.74 -20.39 -14.58
N GLU A 193 5.29 -21.60 -14.35
CA GLU A 193 4.66 -22.89 -14.69
C GLU A 193 3.26 -23.06 -14.05
N ASN A 194 3.01 -22.42 -12.91
CA ASN A 194 1.78 -22.49 -12.17
C ASN A 194 0.90 -21.23 -12.30
N PHE A 195 1.19 -20.36 -13.28
CA PHE A 195 0.42 -19.13 -13.49
C PHE A 195 -1.08 -19.38 -13.62
N GLN A 196 -1.49 -20.42 -14.35
CA GLN A 196 -2.91 -20.80 -14.50
C GLN A 196 -3.55 -21.17 -13.16
N THR A 197 -2.81 -21.77 -12.24
CA THR A 197 -3.32 -22.14 -10.91
C THR A 197 -3.64 -20.91 -10.05
N PHE A 198 -2.94 -19.78 -10.25
CA PHE A 198 -3.24 -18.52 -9.57
C PHE A 198 -4.54 -17.88 -10.08
N THR A 199 -4.92 -18.13 -11.33
CA THR A 199 -6.14 -17.59 -11.94
C THR A 199 -7.36 -18.51 -11.75
N ASP A 200 -7.13 -19.81 -11.51
CA ASP A 200 -8.17 -20.83 -11.36
C ASP A 200 -8.70 -20.94 -9.92
N VAL A 201 -8.06 -20.28 -8.96
CA VAL A 201 -8.50 -20.21 -7.55
C VAL A 201 -9.48 -19.04 -7.37
N VAL A 202 -10.61 -19.11 -8.08
CA VAL A 202 -11.73 -18.16 -7.96
C VAL A 202 -12.99 -18.93 -7.58
#